data_7e46646585d959c568eeeaf14d53dad1
#
_entry.id   7e46646585d959c568eeeaf14d53dad1
#
_cell.length_a   1.000
_cell.length_b   1.000
_cell.length_c   1.000
_cell.angle_alpha   90.00
_cell.angle_beta   90.00
_cell.angle_gamma   90.00
#
_symmetry.space_group_name_H-M   'P 1'
#
loop_
_entity.id
_entity.type
_entity.pdbx_description
1 polymer ?
#
loop_
_entity_poly.entity_id
_entity_poly.type
_entity_poly.pdbx_seq_one_letter_code
_entity_poly.pdbx_strand_id
1 'polypeptide(L)'
;MKDITIICCWNDKKQYQRLIDSIKIQDIKVNIIGIDNRNQVYRSCSRALNDAIYQVNTKYVLFSHQDIIFNSPTALNRILAYLNCINESDILGVAGSSFNSIYVKTNVLVGNCDELEYGGTERVNGIEECNTLDECLFGGYTEYFRKTKFDESICYGWHLYAVEICLRTMYNGGKIYVCDVELIHKSKGKLDYSYNEMYRLLCKKYSGSYKYLRTPCCYYSGTSFLKRNIYYLKKLMGLKIRNLRDK
;
A
#
# COMPACT_ATOMS: atom_id res chain seq x y z
N MET A 1 7.49 -25.11 7.44
CA MET A 1 6.12 -24.56 7.49
C MET A 1 6.13 -23.27 6.70
N LYS A 2 5.04 -22.88 6.04
CA LYS A 2 4.98 -21.58 5.34
C LYS A 2 4.57 -20.53 6.35
N ASP A 3 5.32 -19.44 6.47
CA ASP A 3 5.07 -18.39 7.47
C ASP A 3 4.31 -17.20 6.89
N ILE A 4 4.28 -17.05 5.55
CA ILE A 4 3.67 -15.92 4.84
C ILE A 4 2.59 -16.41 3.87
N THR A 5 1.47 -15.70 3.84
CA THR A 5 0.49 -15.73 2.74
C THR A 5 0.47 -14.37 2.05
N ILE A 6 0.54 -14.35 0.72
CA ILE A 6 0.38 -13.15 -0.09
C ILE A 6 -1.05 -13.12 -0.63
N ILE A 7 -1.80 -12.04 -0.38
CA ILE A 7 -3.12 -11.79 -0.96
C ILE A 7 -2.97 -10.75 -2.06
N CYS A 8 -3.48 -11.06 -3.25
CA CYS A 8 -3.51 -10.17 -4.40
C CYS A 8 -4.89 -10.16 -5.03
N CYS A 9 -5.56 -9.00 -5.06
CA CYS A 9 -6.75 -8.79 -5.87
C CYS A 9 -6.31 -8.31 -7.25
N TRP A 10 -6.72 -9.01 -8.33
CA TRP A 10 -6.21 -8.78 -9.67
C TRP A 10 -7.31 -8.76 -10.73
N ASN A 11 -7.08 -7.99 -11.79
CA ASN A 11 -7.95 -7.88 -12.96
C ASN A 11 -7.18 -8.03 -14.29
N ASP A 12 -5.85 -8.04 -14.26
CA ASP A 12 -4.99 -8.33 -15.41
C ASP A 12 -4.24 -9.66 -15.18
N LYS A 13 -4.63 -10.68 -15.94
CA LYS A 13 -4.06 -12.03 -15.83
C LYS A 13 -2.56 -12.06 -16.15
N LYS A 14 -2.09 -11.21 -17.08
CA LYS A 14 -0.67 -11.19 -17.48
C LYS A 14 0.19 -10.59 -16.37
N GLN A 15 -0.25 -9.51 -15.75
CA GLN A 15 0.44 -8.90 -14.62
C GLN A 15 0.46 -9.85 -13.43
N TYR A 16 -0.70 -10.40 -13.06
CA TYR A 16 -0.79 -11.38 -11.98
C TYR A 16 0.10 -12.60 -12.21
N GLN A 17 0.18 -13.14 -13.44
CA GLN A 17 1.05 -14.27 -13.73
C GLN A 17 2.53 -13.93 -13.52
N ARG A 18 2.98 -12.71 -13.88
CA ARG A 18 4.35 -12.25 -13.62
C ARG A 18 4.66 -12.17 -12.11
N LEU A 19 3.71 -11.68 -11.31
CA LEU A 19 3.82 -11.72 -9.84
C LEU A 19 4.01 -13.15 -9.36
N ILE A 20 3.16 -14.08 -9.78
CA ILE A 20 3.24 -15.51 -9.42
C ILE A 20 4.59 -16.10 -9.81
N ASP A 21 5.07 -15.82 -11.01
CA ASP A 21 6.34 -16.39 -11.50
C ASP A 21 7.52 -15.81 -10.69
N SER A 22 7.49 -14.53 -10.32
CA SER A 22 8.50 -13.93 -9.44
C SER A 22 8.48 -14.47 -8.00
N ILE A 23 7.32 -14.92 -7.52
CA ILE A 23 7.19 -15.58 -6.21
C ILE A 23 7.75 -17.01 -6.26
N LYS A 24 7.58 -17.74 -7.36
CA LYS A 24 8.06 -19.12 -7.50
C LYS A 24 9.59 -19.25 -7.39
N ILE A 25 10.33 -18.22 -7.78
CA ILE A 25 11.80 -18.20 -7.74
C ILE A 25 12.38 -17.82 -6.38
N GLN A 26 11.52 -17.47 -5.40
CA GLN A 26 11.97 -17.10 -4.06
C GLN A 26 12.54 -18.31 -3.30
N ASP A 27 13.54 -18.06 -2.46
CA ASP A 27 14.24 -19.07 -1.64
C ASP A 27 13.34 -19.63 -0.51
N ILE A 28 12.26 -18.95 -0.14
CA ILE A 28 11.24 -19.45 0.77
C ILE A 28 9.91 -19.72 0.06
N LYS A 29 9.16 -20.69 0.58
CA LYS A 29 7.82 -21.01 0.06
C LYS A 29 6.76 -20.25 0.83
N VAL A 30 5.87 -19.57 0.10
CA VAL A 30 4.74 -18.83 0.65
C VAL A 30 3.41 -19.39 0.12
N ASN A 31 2.30 -19.07 0.79
CA ASN A 31 0.96 -19.26 0.25
C ASN A 31 0.56 -18.06 -0.60
N ILE A 32 -0.33 -18.28 -1.57
CA ILE A 32 -0.86 -17.20 -2.42
C ILE A 32 -2.38 -17.34 -2.47
N ILE A 33 -3.08 -16.25 -2.21
CA ILE A 33 -4.53 -16.11 -2.39
C ILE A 33 -4.74 -15.06 -3.47
N GLY A 34 -5.11 -15.51 -4.67
CA GLY A 34 -5.43 -14.62 -5.78
C GLY A 34 -6.94 -14.40 -5.89
N ILE A 35 -7.37 -13.15 -5.79
CA ILE A 35 -8.78 -12.75 -5.94
C ILE A 35 -8.97 -12.29 -7.38
N ASP A 36 -9.63 -13.12 -8.20
CA ASP A 36 -9.95 -12.76 -9.59
C ASP A 36 -11.10 -11.75 -9.64
N ASN A 37 -10.78 -10.51 -9.93
CA ASN A 37 -11.75 -9.43 -10.04
C ASN A 37 -11.96 -8.93 -11.48
N ARG A 38 -11.66 -9.72 -12.49
CA ARG A 38 -11.91 -9.37 -13.91
C ARG A 38 -13.39 -9.10 -14.20
N ASN A 39 -14.27 -9.78 -13.50
CA ASN A 39 -15.72 -9.58 -13.60
C ASN A 39 -16.26 -8.49 -12.64
N GLN A 40 -15.39 -7.70 -12.02
CA GLN A 40 -15.74 -6.58 -11.13
C GLN A 40 -16.71 -6.97 -9.99
N VAL A 41 -16.53 -8.17 -9.42
CA VAL A 41 -17.31 -8.66 -8.27
C VAL A 41 -17.10 -7.76 -7.05
N TYR A 42 -15.86 -7.33 -6.82
CA TYR A 42 -15.50 -6.38 -5.79
C TYR A 42 -15.40 -4.96 -6.36
N ARG A 43 -16.05 -4.01 -5.70
CA ARG A 43 -15.99 -2.59 -6.03
C ARG A 43 -14.90 -1.84 -5.28
N SER A 44 -14.33 -2.44 -4.23
CA SER A 44 -13.20 -1.88 -3.46
C SER A 44 -12.20 -2.94 -3.08
N CYS A 45 -10.93 -2.53 -2.99
CA CYS A 45 -9.86 -3.39 -2.50
C CYS A 45 -10.08 -3.77 -1.04
N SER A 46 -10.49 -2.83 -0.20
CA SER A 46 -10.79 -3.07 1.22
C SER A 46 -11.73 -4.25 1.43
N ARG A 47 -12.83 -4.31 0.68
CA ARG A 47 -13.80 -5.41 0.76
C ARG A 47 -13.19 -6.74 0.32
N ALA A 48 -12.48 -6.74 -0.82
CA ALA A 48 -11.84 -7.95 -1.34
C ALA A 48 -10.83 -8.53 -0.35
N LEU A 49 -10.00 -7.69 0.25
CA LEU A 49 -9.00 -8.10 1.22
C LEU A 49 -9.63 -8.56 2.55
N ASN A 50 -10.69 -7.89 3.02
CA ASN A 50 -11.42 -8.27 4.22
C ASN A 50 -12.08 -9.65 4.10
N ASP A 51 -12.60 -10.00 2.93
CA ASP A 51 -13.17 -11.32 2.68
C ASP A 51 -12.08 -12.41 2.58
N ALA A 52 -10.93 -12.08 1.97
CA ALA A 52 -9.85 -13.04 1.77
C ALA A 52 -9.03 -13.34 3.04
N ILE A 53 -8.91 -12.40 3.97
CA ILE A 53 -8.06 -12.56 5.17
C ILE A 53 -8.44 -13.77 6.02
N TYR A 54 -9.69 -14.20 5.99
CA TYR A 54 -10.17 -15.35 6.75
C TYR A 54 -9.66 -16.69 6.21
N GLN A 55 -9.15 -16.73 4.98
CA GLN A 55 -8.55 -17.92 4.36
C GLN A 55 -7.05 -18.07 4.69
N VAL A 56 -6.45 -17.07 5.32
CA VAL A 56 -5.01 -17.07 5.66
C VAL A 56 -4.77 -17.95 6.88
N ASN A 57 -3.86 -18.92 6.79
CA ASN A 57 -3.50 -19.82 7.90
C ASN A 57 -2.03 -19.70 8.31
N THR A 58 -1.34 -18.65 7.87
CA THR A 58 0.05 -18.36 8.19
C THR A 58 0.16 -17.27 9.23
N LYS A 59 1.31 -17.18 9.90
CA LYS A 59 1.59 -16.16 10.92
C LYS A 59 1.50 -14.75 10.35
N TYR A 60 2.01 -14.55 9.12
CA TYR A 60 2.06 -13.27 8.45
C TYR A 60 1.22 -13.25 7.17
N VAL A 61 0.66 -12.09 6.87
CA VAL A 61 0.01 -11.78 5.60
C VAL A 61 0.68 -10.58 4.94
N LEU A 62 0.87 -10.66 3.62
CA LEU A 62 1.25 -9.53 2.77
C LEU A 62 0.13 -9.25 1.78
N PHE A 63 -0.19 -7.99 1.58
CA PHE A 63 -1.10 -7.51 0.54
C PHE A 63 -0.26 -6.95 -0.60
N SER A 64 -0.49 -7.40 -1.81
CA SER A 64 0.31 -7.06 -2.99
C SER A 64 -0.55 -6.58 -4.13
N HIS A 65 -0.07 -5.57 -4.86
CA HIS A 65 -0.57 -5.28 -6.19
C HIS A 65 -0.19 -6.39 -7.18
N GLN A 66 -0.98 -6.55 -8.25
CA GLN A 66 -0.79 -7.58 -9.28
C GLN A 66 0.44 -7.34 -10.18
N ASP A 67 0.94 -6.12 -10.21
CA ASP A 67 2.02 -5.64 -11.08
C ASP A 67 3.37 -5.47 -10.36
N ILE A 68 3.50 -6.10 -9.18
CA ILE A 68 4.74 -6.24 -8.45
C ILE A 68 5.55 -7.44 -8.98
N ILE A 69 6.86 -7.27 -9.07
CA ILE A 69 7.82 -8.34 -9.38
C ILE A 69 8.91 -8.34 -8.30
N PHE A 70 9.09 -9.49 -7.66
CA PHE A 70 10.22 -9.75 -6.78
C PHE A 70 11.44 -10.02 -7.65
N ASN A 71 12.38 -9.07 -7.75
CA ASN A 71 13.54 -9.14 -8.63
C ASN A 71 14.77 -9.82 -7.99
N SER A 72 14.72 -10.10 -6.68
CA SER A 72 15.74 -10.89 -5.96
C SER A 72 15.14 -12.18 -5.41
N PRO A 73 15.80 -13.34 -5.50
CA PRO A 73 15.30 -14.59 -4.94
C PRO A 73 15.21 -14.58 -3.40
N THR A 74 15.88 -13.66 -2.73
CA THR A 74 15.92 -13.52 -1.27
C THR A 74 14.95 -12.46 -0.73
N ALA A 75 14.16 -11.81 -1.59
CA ALA A 75 13.32 -10.67 -1.20
C ALA A 75 12.30 -11.05 -0.14
N LEU A 76 11.59 -12.17 -0.31
CA LEU A 76 10.60 -12.63 0.67
C LEU A 76 11.23 -13.12 1.97
N ASN A 77 12.42 -13.69 1.93
CA ASN A 77 13.16 -14.08 3.13
C ASN A 77 13.59 -12.86 3.96
N ARG A 78 14.04 -11.79 3.28
CA ARG A 78 14.33 -10.51 3.94
C ARG A 78 13.09 -9.89 4.58
N ILE A 79 11.95 -9.89 3.87
CA ILE A 79 10.66 -9.43 4.44
C ILE A 79 10.30 -10.26 5.68
N LEU A 80 10.43 -11.58 5.62
CA LEU A 80 10.17 -12.47 6.76
C LEU A 80 11.07 -12.14 7.96
N ALA A 81 12.35 -11.89 7.71
CA ALA A 81 13.29 -11.49 8.78
C ALA A 81 12.83 -10.19 9.45
N TYR A 82 12.42 -9.18 8.69
CA TYR A 82 11.91 -7.92 9.23
C TYR A 82 10.57 -8.09 9.97
N LEU A 83 9.64 -8.91 9.45
CA LEU A 83 8.38 -9.22 10.12
C LEU A 83 8.58 -9.89 11.49
N ASN A 84 9.66 -10.66 11.64
CA ASN A 84 10.03 -11.26 12.93
C ASN A 84 10.62 -10.25 13.94
N CYS A 85 10.99 -9.03 13.49
CA CYS A 85 11.56 -7.99 14.35
C CYS A 85 10.54 -6.93 14.80
N ILE A 86 9.32 -6.94 14.27
CA ILE A 86 8.27 -5.96 14.59
C ILE A 86 7.22 -6.59 15.53
N ASN A 87 6.44 -5.73 16.22
CA ASN A 87 5.38 -6.21 17.12
C ASN A 87 4.13 -6.66 16.34
N GLU A 88 3.24 -7.38 17.04
CA GLU A 88 2.03 -7.93 16.43
C GLU A 88 1.07 -6.89 15.85
N SER A 89 1.06 -5.67 16.39
CA SER A 89 0.25 -4.56 15.92
C SER A 89 0.94 -3.67 14.89
N ASP A 90 2.20 -3.93 14.56
CA ASP A 90 2.96 -3.10 13.63
C ASP A 90 2.72 -3.53 12.17
N ILE A 91 2.93 -2.59 11.24
CA ILE A 91 2.80 -2.83 9.80
C ILE A 91 4.13 -2.54 9.11
N LEU A 92 4.53 -3.43 8.20
CA LEU A 92 5.71 -3.31 7.35
C LEU A 92 5.28 -3.13 5.89
N GLY A 93 5.95 -2.25 5.15
CA GLY A 93 5.80 -2.10 3.70
C GLY A 93 7.11 -1.76 3.02
N VAL A 94 7.06 -1.54 1.71
CA VAL A 94 8.24 -1.31 0.86
C VAL A 94 8.36 0.12 0.35
N ALA A 95 7.32 0.93 0.51
CA ALA A 95 7.33 2.35 0.17
C ALA A 95 6.53 3.13 1.21
N GLY A 96 7.11 4.17 1.79
CA GLY A 96 6.53 4.90 2.91
C GLY A 96 6.76 6.40 2.88
N SER A 97 5.95 7.14 3.63
CA SER A 97 6.10 8.58 3.84
C SER A 97 5.91 8.95 5.30
N SER A 98 6.66 9.95 5.75
CA SER A 98 6.52 10.55 7.08
C SER A 98 5.86 11.91 6.99
N PHE A 99 5.06 12.29 8.01
CA PHE A 99 4.35 13.57 8.02
C PHE A 99 5.28 14.77 8.07
N ASN A 100 6.47 14.58 8.66
CA ASN A 100 7.48 15.62 8.86
C ASN A 100 8.53 15.67 7.74
N SER A 101 8.39 14.85 6.70
CA SER A 101 9.34 14.78 5.58
C SER A 101 8.63 15.02 4.25
N ILE A 102 9.35 15.65 3.31
CA ILE A 102 8.90 15.76 1.91
C ILE A 102 9.25 14.51 1.10
N TYR A 103 10.08 13.64 1.64
CA TYR A 103 10.61 12.46 0.95
C TYR A 103 9.64 11.28 0.98
N VAL A 104 9.68 10.49 -0.08
CA VAL A 104 9.11 9.16 -0.16
C VAL A 104 10.26 8.16 -0.07
N LYS A 105 10.24 7.35 0.98
CA LYS A 105 11.26 6.36 1.28
C LYS A 105 10.91 5.04 0.60
N THR A 106 11.77 4.56 -0.28
CA THR A 106 11.57 3.26 -0.94
C THR A 106 12.79 2.79 -1.69
N ASN A 107 12.93 1.48 -1.87
CA ASN A 107 13.85 0.84 -2.79
C ASN A 107 13.10 0.23 -3.99
N VAL A 108 11.81 0.49 -4.14
CA VAL A 108 11.01 0.02 -5.28
C VAL A 108 11.44 0.75 -6.55
N LEU A 109 11.68 -0.02 -7.60
CA LEU A 109 11.90 0.45 -8.95
C LEU A 109 10.57 0.55 -9.69
N VAL A 110 10.33 1.64 -10.39
CA VAL A 110 9.12 1.87 -11.18
C VAL A 110 9.47 2.05 -12.64
N GLY A 111 8.60 1.58 -13.52
CA GLY A 111 8.79 1.73 -14.96
C GLY A 111 8.62 0.43 -15.75
N ASN A 112 8.92 0.49 -17.04
CA ASN A 112 8.98 -0.67 -17.93
C ASN A 112 10.35 -1.34 -17.85
N CYS A 113 10.47 -2.58 -18.36
CA CYS A 113 11.70 -3.40 -18.24
C CYS A 113 12.98 -2.71 -18.74
N ASP A 114 12.86 -1.79 -19.69
CA ASP A 114 13.99 -1.12 -20.34
C ASP A 114 14.36 0.22 -19.69
N GLU A 115 13.47 0.78 -18.85
CA GLU A 115 13.68 2.05 -18.15
C GLU A 115 13.10 1.95 -16.73
N LEU A 116 13.93 1.53 -15.79
CA LEU A 116 13.59 1.48 -14.37
C LEU A 116 14.24 2.64 -13.64
N GLU A 117 13.44 3.36 -12.86
CA GLU A 117 13.87 4.43 -11.97
C GLU A 117 13.38 4.17 -10.53
N TYR A 118 14.00 4.77 -9.53
CA TYR A 118 13.50 4.64 -8.16
C TYR A 118 12.18 5.39 -8.00
N GLY A 119 11.17 4.70 -7.43
CA GLY A 119 9.82 5.24 -7.23
C GLY A 119 9.70 6.29 -6.12
N GLY A 120 10.77 6.55 -5.40
CA GLY A 120 10.83 7.52 -4.30
C GLY A 120 11.97 8.51 -4.45
N THR A 121 12.16 9.32 -3.40
CA THR A 121 13.18 10.38 -3.33
C THR A 121 14.28 10.07 -2.32
N GLU A 122 14.11 9.05 -1.49
CA GLU A 122 15.06 8.62 -0.46
C GLU A 122 15.10 7.09 -0.40
N ARG A 123 16.31 6.54 -0.30
CA ARG A 123 16.53 5.09 -0.16
C ARG A 123 16.40 4.69 1.30
N VAL A 124 15.97 3.45 1.51
CA VAL A 124 15.86 2.81 2.82
C VAL A 124 17.06 1.90 3.04
N ASN A 125 17.55 1.82 4.27
CA ASN A 125 18.57 0.87 4.70
C ASN A 125 18.07 0.11 5.94
N GLY A 126 17.82 -1.19 5.79
CA GLY A 126 17.18 -2.01 6.82
C GLY A 126 15.68 -1.72 6.93
N ILE A 127 15.20 -1.42 8.13
CA ILE A 127 13.83 -0.97 8.38
C ILE A 127 13.83 0.42 9.03
N GLU A 128 12.94 1.29 8.59
CA GLU A 128 12.82 2.66 9.09
C GLU A 128 11.37 2.98 9.44
N GLU A 129 11.15 3.71 10.53
CA GLU A 129 9.80 4.13 10.94
C GLU A 129 9.28 5.21 9.98
N CYS A 130 8.01 5.09 9.61
CA CYS A 130 7.28 6.07 8.79
C CYS A 130 5.84 6.22 9.31
N ASN A 131 4.98 6.98 8.60
CA ASN A 131 3.61 7.19 9.05
C ASN A 131 2.57 6.54 8.11
N THR A 132 2.87 6.42 6.83
CA THR A 132 1.96 5.84 5.84
C THR A 132 2.73 5.01 4.83
N LEU A 133 2.07 3.99 4.30
CA LEU A 133 2.61 3.07 3.29
C LEU A 133 1.83 3.17 1.99
N ASP A 134 2.51 2.81 0.90
CA ASP A 134 1.91 2.57 -0.40
C ASP A 134 1.26 1.18 -0.45
N GLU A 135 0.23 1.05 -1.27
CA GLU A 135 -0.52 -0.19 -1.46
C GLU A 135 0.23 -1.27 -2.23
N CYS A 136 1.37 -0.94 -2.85
CA CYS A 136 2.08 -1.85 -3.76
C CYS A 136 2.51 -3.16 -3.09
N LEU A 137 3.06 -3.09 -1.85
CA LEU A 137 3.31 -4.25 -0.98
C LEU A 137 3.41 -3.81 0.47
N PHE A 138 2.57 -4.36 1.34
CA PHE A 138 2.61 -4.17 2.79
C PHE A 138 1.94 -5.32 3.52
N GLY A 139 2.15 -5.43 4.84
CA GLY A 139 1.50 -6.45 5.66
C GLY A 139 2.04 -6.49 7.07
N GLY A 140 1.81 -7.61 7.76
CA GLY A 140 2.18 -7.84 9.15
C GLY A 140 1.57 -9.13 9.69
N TYR A 141 1.30 -9.18 10.98
CA TYR A 141 0.66 -10.35 11.60
C TYR A 141 -0.77 -10.55 11.11
N THR A 142 -1.10 -11.75 10.70
CA THR A 142 -2.43 -12.11 10.16
C THR A 142 -3.55 -11.79 11.14
N GLU A 143 -3.38 -12.11 12.42
CA GLU A 143 -4.40 -11.87 13.45
C GLU A 143 -4.68 -10.38 13.66
N TYR A 144 -3.67 -9.52 13.49
CA TYR A 144 -3.89 -8.08 13.52
C TYR A 144 -4.87 -7.62 12.44
N PHE A 145 -4.68 -8.06 11.19
CA PHE A 145 -5.56 -7.68 10.07
C PHE A 145 -6.95 -8.32 10.17
N ARG A 146 -7.07 -9.56 10.70
CA ARG A 146 -8.37 -10.17 10.99
C ARG A 146 -9.20 -9.36 11.97
N LYS A 147 -8.56 -8.88 13.05
CA LYS A 147 -9.20 -8.09 14.09
C LYS A 147 -9.50 -6.66 13.63
N THR A 148 -8.52 -6.01 12.98
CA THR A 148 -8.58 -4.59 12.65
C THR A 148 -9.40 -4.32 11.38
N LYS A 149 -9.32 -5.19 10.36
CA LYS A 149 -9.95 -5.06 9.04
C LYS A 149 -9.64 -3.75 8.32
N PHE A 150 -9.86 -3.68 7.04
CA PHE A 150 -9.81 -2.43 6.28
C PHE A 150 -11.13 -1.67 6.41
N ASP A 151 -11.09 -0.34 6.44
CA ASP A 151 -12.28 0.51 6.53
C ASP A 151 -12.94 0.67 5.16
N GLU A 152 -14.01 -0.09 4.92
CA GLU A 152 -14.75 -0.07 3.66
C GLU A 152 -15.58 1.22 3.48
N SER A 153 -15.87 1.95 4.56
CA SER A 153 -16.66 3.18 4.52
C SER A 153 -15.86 4.38 4.01
N ILE A 154 -14.56 4.40 4.28
CA ILE A 154 -13.62 5.44 3.82
C ILE A 154 -12.94 5.01 2.53
N CYS A 155 -12.40 3.78 2.51
CA CYS A 155 -11.69 3.23 1.36
C CYS A 155 -12.62 2.37 0.50
N TYR A 156 -13.66 3.02 -0.05
CA TYR A 156 -14.70 2.38 -0.86
C TYR A 156 -14.29 2.10 -2.31
N GLY A 157 -13.05 2.43 -2.68
CA GLY A 157 -12.45 2.23 -4.01
C GLY A 157 -11.19 1.38 -3.95
N TRP A 158 -10.25 1.73 -4.83
CA TRP A 158 -9.01 0.96 -5.03
C TRP A 158 -7.77 1.64 -4.44
N HIS A 159 -7.96 2.69 -3.61
CA HIS A 159 -6.88 3.53 -3.10
C HIS A 159 -7.02 3.77 -1.59
N LEU A 160 -5.90 4.14 -0.97
CA LEU A 160 -5.78 4.66 0.39
C LEU A 160 -6.09 3.67 1.52
N TYR A 161 -6.32 2.39 1.22
CA TYR A 161 -6.58 1.38 2.24
C TYR A 161 -5.34 1.05 3.08
N ALA A 162 -4.13 1.10 2.48
CA ALA A 162 -2.89 1.00 3.25
C ALA A 162 -2.65 2.25 4.10
N VAL A 163 -2.92 3.44 3.56
CA VAL A 163 -2.79 4.70 4.31
C VAL A 163 -3.75 4.72 5.50
N GLU A 164 -5.03 4.35 5.29
CA GLU A 164 -6.04 4.33 6.35
C GLU A 164 -5.66 3.38 7.49
N ILE A 165 -5.26 2.16 7.17
CA ILE A 165 -4.91 1.19 8.21
C ILE A 165 -3.62 1.60 8.94
N CYS A 166 -2.66 2.25 8.29
CA CYS A 166 -1.49 2.83 8.95
C CYS A 166 -1.88 3.89 9.98
N LEU A 167 -2.76 4.83 9.61
CA LEU A 167 -3.24 5.89 10.51
C LEU A 167 -3.94 5.29 11.74
N ARG A 168 -4.77 4.28 11.54
CA ARG A 168 -5.49 3.60 12.62
C ARG A 168 -4.57 2.77 13.50
N THR A 169 -3.58 2.12 12.92
CA THR A 169 -2.53 1.40 13.64
C THR A 169 -1.78 2.34 14.59
N MET A 170 -1.30 3.48 14.09
CA MET A 170 -0.62 4.47 14.93
C MET A 170 -1.53 5.07 15.99
N TYR A 171 -2.80 5.33 15.67
CA TYR A 171 -3.78 5.81 16.64
C TYR A 171 -3.96 4.84 17.82
N ASN A 172 -3.82 3.54 17.56
CA ASN A 172 -3.91 2.47 18.55
C ASN A 172 -2.55 2.08 19.17
N GLY A 173 -1.49 2.86 18.93
CA GLY A 173 -0.16 2.67 19.56
C GLY A 173 0.79 1.72 18.82
N GLY A 174 0.42 1.18 17.67
CA GLY A 174 1.32 0.42 16.80
C GLY A 174 2.20 1.34 15.95
N LYS A 175 3.22 0.75 15.31
CA LYS A 175 4.19 1.45 14.47
C LYS A 175 4.11 1.02 13.02
N ILE A 176 4.56 1.88 12.14
CA ILE A 176 4.60 1.65 10.71
C ILE A 176 6.05 1.69 10.26
N TYR A 177 6.47 0.68 9.51
CA TYR A 177 7.83 0.55 9.01
C TYR A 177 7.87 0.43 7.50
N VAL A 178 8.90 1.03 6.91
CA VAL A 178 9.30 0.80 5.52
C VAL A 178 10.62 0.03 5.51
N CYS A 179 10.76 -0.96 4.63
CA CYS A 179 11.98 -1.77 4.51
C CYS A 179 12.70 -1.56 3.18
N ASP A 180 13.96 -1.94 3.17
CA ASP A 180 14.89 -1.76 2.06
C ASP A 180 14.80 -2.84 0.97
N VAL A 181 13.74 -3.63 0.96
CA VAL A 181 13.55 -4.68 -0.05
C VAL A 181 13.26 -4.06 -1.41
N GLU A 182 14.12 -4.40 -2.39
CA GLU A 182 13.97 -3.94 -3.76
C GLU A 182 12.96 -4.80 -4.51
N LEU A 183 12.01 -4.14 -5.17
CA LEU A 183 10.97 -4.73 -6.00
C LEU A 183 10.81 -3.90 -7.27
N ILE A 184 10.20 -4.48 -8.29
CA ILE A 184 9.77 -3.73 -9.47
C ILE A 184 8.26 -3.56 -9.44
N HIS A 185 7.79 -2.31 -9.54
CA HIS A 185 6.38 -1.95 -9.70
C HIS A 185 6.15 -1.42 -11.12
N LYS A 186 5.46 -2.20 -11.93
CA LYS A 186 5.30 -1.94 -13.37
C LYS A 186 4.37 -0.78 -13.73
N SER A 187 3.60 -0.28 -12.79
CA SER A 187 2.65 0.81 -12.98
C SER A 187 3.14 2.10 -12.31
N LYS A 188 2.97 3.23 -12.99
CA LYS A 188 3.17 4.55 -12.36
C LYS A 188 1.95 5.00 -11.55
N GLY A 189 0.90 4.15 -11.45
CA GLY A 189 -0.37 4.47 -10.82
C GLY A 189 -1.15 5.58 -11.55
N LYS A 190 -2.47 5.54 -11.48
CA LYS A 190 -3.33 6.61 -11.99
C LYS A 190 -4.22 7.10 -10.86
N LEU A 191 -3.91 8.29 -10.35
CA LEU A 191 -4.75 8.94 -9.34
C LEU A 191 -5.95 9.60 -10.02
N ASP A 192 -7.13 9.26 -9.55
CA ASP A 192 -8.42 9.74 -10.07
C ASP A 192 -9.20 10.59 -9.04
N TYR A 193 -10.45 10.89 -9.37
CA TYR A 193 -11.33 11.65 -8.48
C TYR A 193 -11.63 10.91 -7.17
N SER A 194 -11.71 9.58 -7.22
CA SER A 194 -12.01 8.77 -6.04
C SER A 194 -10.88 8.83 -5.01
N TYR A 195 -9.61 8.83 -5.47
CA TYR A 195 -8.45 9.06 -4.60
C TYR A 195 -8.55 10.38 -3.84
N ASN A 196 -8.86 11.47 -4.58
CA ASN A 196 -8.93 12.80 -4.01
C ASN A 196 -10.05 12.91 -2.96
N GLU A 197 -11.22 12.31 -3.23
CA GLU A 197 -12.36 12.29 -2.29
C GLU A 197 -12.04 11.45 -1.04
N MET A 198 -11.52 10.25 -1.21
CA MET A 198 -11.13 9.39 -0.09
C MET A 198 -10.05 10.05 0.78
N TYR A 199 -9.07 10.72 0.17
CA TYR A 199 -8.06 11.49 0.91
C TYR A 199 -8.69 12.61 1.76
N ARG A 200 -9.67 13.33 1.21
CA ARG A 200 -10.44 14.36 1.95
C ARG A 200 -11.18 13.74 3.14
N LEU A 201 -11.80 12.58 2.95
CA LEU A 201 -12.49 11.83 4.02
C LEU A 201 -11.52 11.36 5.11
N LEU A 202 -10.34 10.87 4.74
CA LEU A 202 -9.28 10.54 5.70
C LEU A 202 -8.85 11.75 6.52
N CYS A 203 -8.60 12.90 5.87
CA CYS A 203 -8.27 14.14 6.56
C CYS A 203 -9.38 14.58 7.53
N LYS A 204 -10.66 14.32 7.17
CA LYS A 204 -11.80 14.61 8.06
C LYS A 204 -11.81 13.66 9.26
N LYS A 205 -11.70 12.34 9.02
CA LYS A 205 -11.74 11.30 10.06
C LYS A 205 -10.65 11.52 11.12
N TYR A 206 -9.44 11.85 10.69
CA TYR A 206 -8.27 11.97 11.56
C TYR A 206 -7.93 13.41 11.96
N SER A 207 -8.84 14.39 11.77
CA SER A 207 -8.60 15.81 12.07
C SER A 207 -8.34 16.12 13.55
N GLY A 208 -8.85 15.29 14.46
CA GLY A 208 -8.59 15.39 15.90
C GLY A 208 -7.29 14.73 16.36
N SER A 209 -6.72 13.86 15.53
CA SER A 209 -5.55 13.03 15.89
C SER A 209 -4.26 13.52 15.23
N TYR A 210 -4.34 13.97 13.98
CA TYR A 210 -3.17 14.38 13.19
C TYR A 210 -3.38 15.77 12.59
N LYS A 211 -2.39 16.66 12.77
CA LYS A 211 -2.41 18.01 12.21
C LYS A 211 -2.26 18.02 10.69
N TYR A 212 -1.49 17.06 10.15
CA TYR A 212 -1.21 16.89 8.73
C TYR A 212 -1.28 15.41 8.38
N LEU A 213 -1.69 15.10 7.15
CA LEU A 213 -1.57 13.77 6.56
C LEU A 213 -0.73 13.86 5.29
N ARG A 214 0.11 12.84 5.08
CA ARG A 214 0.92 12.65 3.89
C ARG A 214 0.77 11.23 3.39
N THR A 215 0.81 11.04 2.07
CA THR A 215 0.80 9.72 1.43
C THR A 215 2.03 9.54 0.53
N PRO A 216 2.48 8.30 0.25
CA PRO A 216 3.55 8.04 -0.70
C PRO A 216 3.26 8.58 -2.12
N CYS A 217 1.98 8.68 -2.51
CA CYS A 217 1.56 9.34 -3.75
C CYS A 217 1.64 10.88 -3.71
N CYS A 218 2.44 11.44 -2.80
CA CYS A 218 2.72 12.88 -2.66
C CYS A 218 1.48 13.75 -2.38
N TYR A 219 0.41 13.18 -1.81
CA TYR A 219 -0.66 13.97 -1.23
C TYR A 219 -0.26 14.43 0.18
N TYR A 220 -0.35 15.73 0.41
CA TYR A 220 -0.03 16.35 1.69
C TYR A 220 -0.97 17.50 2.00
N SER A 221 -1.69 17.42 3.09
CA SER A 221 -2.61 18.47 3.52
C SER A 221 -2.75 18.53 5.04
N GLY A 222 -3.07 19.73 5.55
CA GLY A 222 -3.61 19.89 6.89
C GLY A 222 -5.00 19.28 6.98
N THR A 223 -5.31 18.68 8.12
CA THR A 223 -6.58 17.98 8.37
C THR A 223 -7.72 18.91 8.80
N SER A 224 -7.45 20.16 9.18
CA SER A 224 -8.49 21.13 9.53
C SER A 224 -9.47 21.33 8.38
N PHE A 225 -10.73 21.72 8.72
CA PHE A 225 -11.80 21.90 7.73
C PHE A 225 -11.38 22.75 6.54
N LEU A 226 -10.80 23.92 6.79
CA LEU A 226 -10.40 24.85 5.74
C LEU A 226 -9.28 24.28 4.86
N LYS A 227 -8.20 23.76 5.49
CA LYS A 227 -7.00 23.26 4.76
C LYS A 227 -7.35 22.07 3.86
N ARG A 228 -8.06 21.06 4.37
CA ARG A 228 -8.42 19.88 3.58
C ARG A 228 -9.35 20.22 2.40
N ASN A 229 -10.30 21.15 2.57
CA ASN A 229 -11.23 21.51 1.49
C ASN A 229 -10.56 22.40 0.43
N ILE A 230 -9.69 23.34 0.80
CA ILE A 230 -8.87 24.08 -0.17
C ILE A 230 -7.98 23.13 -0.96
N TYR A 231 -7.32 22.19 -0.29
CA TYR A 231 -6.47 21.19 -0.95
C TYR A 231 -7.28 20.33 -1.93
N TYR A 232 -8.45 19.83 -1.50
CA TYR A 232 -9.37 19.07 -2.32
C TYR A 232 -9.77 19.82 -3.59
N LEU A 233 -10.17 21.09 -3.49
CA LEU A 233 -10.53 21.91 -4.64
C LEU A 233 -9.37 22.13 -5.61
N LYS A 234 -8.15 22.39 -5.10
CA LYS A 234 -6.95 22.49 -5.93
C LYS A 234 -6.67 21.21 -6.72
N LYS A 235 -6.80 20.03 -6.08
CA LYS A 235 -6.61 18.74 -6.75
C LYS A 235 -7.71 18.46 -7.78
N LEU A 236 -8.97 18.82 -7.50
CA LEU A 236 -10.07 18.73 -8.47
C LEU A 236 -9.82 19.56 -9.73
N MET A 237 -9.36 20.81 -9.58
CA MET A 237 -9.03 21.68 -10.72
C MET A 237 -7.87 21.08 -11.54
N GLY A 238 -6.82 20.56 -10.87
CA GLY A 238 -5.71 19.89 -11.56
C GLY A 238 -6.15 18.66 -12.34
N LEU A 239 -7.05 17.84 -11.81
CA LEU A 239 -7.60 16.66 -12.50
C LEU A 239 -8.46 17.07 -13.72
N LYS A 240 -9.28 18.12 -13.61
CA LYS A 240 -10.07 18.65 -14.72
C LYS A 240 -9.17 19.13 -15.86
N ILE A 241 -8.12 19.89 -15.54
CA ILE A 241 -7.16 20.41 -16.55
C ILE A 241 -6.46 19.26 -17.26
N ARG A 242 -6.02 18.23 -16.53
CA ARG A 242 -5.37 17.03 -17.10
C ARG A 242 -6.32 16.33 -18.07
N ASN A 243 -7.56 16.04 -17.66
CA ASN A 243 -8.54 15.36 -18.51
C ASN A 243 -8.94 16.16 -19.76
N LEU A 244 -8.74 17.49 -19.76
CA LEU A 244 -8.94 18.34 -20.95
C LEU A 244 -7.75 18.30 -21.93
N ARG A 245 -6.53 18.00 -21.40
CA ARG A 245 -5.32 17.87 -22.25
C ARG A 245 -5.17 16.49 -22.87
N ASP A 246 -5.77 15.46 -22.24
CA ASP A 246 -5.73 14.07 -22.68
C ASP A 246 -6.86 13.73 -23.69
N LYS A 247 -7.69 14.71 -24.05
CA LYS A 247 -8.71 14.66 -25.11
C LYS A 247 -8.25 15.39 -26.38
#